data_ceb3f46a8eba11d1c262858a4c452c3a
#
_entry.id   ceb3f46a8eba11d1c262858a4c452c3a
#
_cell.length_a   1.000
_cell.length_b   1.000
_cell.length_c   1.000
_cell.angle_alpha   90.00
_cell.angle_beta   90.00
_cell.angle_gamma   90.00
#
_symmetry.space_group_name_H-M   'P 1'
#
loop_
_entity.id
_entity.type
_entity.pdbx_description
1 polymer ?
#
loop_
_entity_poly.entity_id
_entity_poly.type
_entity_poly.pdbx_seq_one_letter_code
_entity_poly.pdbx_strand_id
1 'polypeptide(L)'
;MYVQSYIHSKPNRQTRYFMPASSPQVLYTPAQRARRDATAWTLVQGVLAPVQFLIFGISLYLVVRSLQTGEHTDWALGSVVLKTVVLYTIMVTGAIWEKVVFGQYLFAPAFFWEDVVSMGVMALHTAYVWVWWQGQWSANDQLLLALAAYMSYAVNAAQYIRKLRMARLQKQPTSLTNPLPDSGAQASV
;
A
#
# COMPACT_ATOMS: atom_id res chain seq x y z
N MET A 1 -71.86 -32.88 -3.41
CA MET A 1 -71.76 -31.84 -2.38
C MET A 1 -70.36 -31.91 -1.81
N TYR A 2 -69.39 -31.17 -2.43
CA TYR A 2 -67.96 -31.21 -2.03
C TYR A 2 -67.68 -30.02 -1.12
N VAL A 3 -67.22 -30.27 0.11
CA VAL A 3 -66.74 -29.27 1.03
C VAL A 3 -65.24 -29.14 0.84
N GLN A 4 -64.82 -27.99 0.34
CA GLN A 4 -63.43 -27.67 0.10
C GLN A 4 -62.81 -27.04 1.34
N SER A 5 -61.90 -27.76 2.00
CA SER A 5 -61.19 -27.31 3.18
C SER A 5 -60.10 -26.31 2.77
N TYR A 6 -60.27 -25.05 3.13
CA TYR A 6 -59.26 -24.00 3.01
C TYR A 6 -58.16 -24.19 4.05
N ILE A 7 -56.97 -24.62 3.59
CA ILE A 7 -55.77 -24.66 4.45
C ILE A 7 -55.16 -23.26 4.46
N HIS A 8 -55.28 -22.61 5.60
CA HIS A 8 -54.63 -21.32 5.88
C HIS A 8 -53.13 -21.57 6.10
N SER A 9 -52.28 -21.38 5.09
CA SER A 9 -50.84 -21.39 5.25
C SER A 9 -50.40 -20.09 5.92
N LYS A 10 -49.82 -20.19 7.11
CA LYS A 10 -49.23 -19.09 7.86
C LYS A 10 -48.03 -18.54 7.07
N PRO A 11 -47.82 -17.19 6.99
CA PRO A 11 -46.66 -16.64 6.32
C PRO A 11 -45.40 -17.03 7.04
N ASN A 12 -44.48 -17.55 6.27
CA ASN A 12 -43.12 -17.97 6.64
C ASN A 12 -42.39 -16.80 7.32
N ARG A 13 -41.88 -17.01 8.54
CA ARG A 13 -40.98 -16.08 9.22
C ARG A 13 -39.83 -15.78 8.29
N GLN A 14 -39.67 -14.52 7.94
CA GLN A 14 -38.51 -14.00 7.24
C GLN A 14 -37.25 -14.49 7.95
N THR A 15 -36.53 -15.40 7.31
CA THR A 15 -35.15 -15.68 7.62
C THR A 15 -34.40 -14.37 7.40
N ARG A 16 -34.10 -13.64 8.49
CA ARG A 16 -33.12 -12.57 8.45
C ARG A 16 -31.87 -13.21 7.90
N TYR A 17 -31.55 -12.91 6.65
CA TYR A 17 -30.22 -13.17 6.12
C TYR A 17 -29.27 -12.35 6.98
N PHE A 18 -28.60 -13.04 7.89
CA PHE A 18 -27.46 -12.53 8.63
C PHE A 18 -26.42 -12.25 7.53
N MET A 19 -26.30 -10.98 7.11
CA MET A 19 -25.17 -10.59 6.27
C MET A 19 -23.92 -10.89 7.09
N PRO A 20 -23.04 -11.76 6.65
CA PRO A 20 -21.80 -11.99 7.37
C PRO A 20 -21.11 -10.64 7.46
N ALA A 21 -20.73 -10.23 8.68
CA ALA A 21 -19.86 -9.09 8.91
C ALA A 21 -18.71 -9.18 7.89
N SER A 22 -18.46 -8.09 7.16
CA SER A 22 -17.50 -8.00 6.08
C SER A 22 -16.27 -8.83 6.41
N SER A 23 -16.09 -9.93 5.68
CA SER A 23 -14.91 -10.77 5.81
C SER A 23 -13.68 -9.86 5.66
N PRO A 24 -12.65 -9.97 6.52
CA PRO A 24 -11.47 -9.13 6.43
C PRO A 24 -10.94 -9.20 5.00
N GLN A 25 -10.89 -8.06 4.32
CA GLN A 25 -10.45 -8.00 2.93
C GLN A 25 -9.04 -8.59 2.83
N VAL A 26 -8.97 -9.79 2.27
CA VAL A 26 -7.70 -10.47 2.06
C VAL A 26 -6.96 -9.68 0.97
N LEU A 27 -5.80 -9.12 1.32
CA LEU A 27 -5.02 -8.25 0.43
C LEU A 27 -4.59 -8.95 -0.88
N TYR A 28 -4.35 -10.24 -0.83
CA TYR A 28 -3.94 -11.06 -1.98
C TYR A 28 -4.76 -12.34 -2.05
N THR A 29 -5.25 -12.69 -3.25
CA THR A 29 -5.74 -14.04 -3.52
C THR A 29 -4.57 -15.05 -3.48
N PRO A 30 -4.81 -16.37 -3.32
CA PRO A 30 -3.75 -17.36 -3.38
C PRO A 30 -2.90 -17.29 -4.65
N ALA A 31 -3.53 -17.09 -5.82
CA ALA A 31 -2.84 -16.95 -7.11
C ALA A 31 -2.00 -15.67 -7.19
N GLN A 32 -2.48 -14.54 -6.69
CA GLN A 32 -1.72 -13.28 -6.61
C GLN A 32 -0.52 -13.41 -5.67
N ARG A 33 -0.69 -14.11 -4.55
CA ARG A 33 0.40 -14.40 -3.62
C ARG A 33 1.49 -15.23 -4.27
N ALA A 34 1.12 -16.30 -4.99
CA ALA A 34 2.08 -17.14 -5.71
C ALA A 34 2.87 -16.32 -6.75
N ARG A 35 2.20 -15.47 -7.55
CA ARG A 35 2.87 -14.57 -8.51
C ARG A 35 3.80 -13.57 -7.82
N ARG A 36 3.34 -12.93 -6.74
CA ARG A 36 4.17 -12.02 -5.95
C ARG A 36 5.45 -12.69 -5.44
N ASP A 37 5.33 -13.91 -4.90
CA ASP A 37 6.45 -14.61 -4.28
C ASP A 37 7.42 -15.18 -5.34
N ALA A 38 6.96 -15.42 -6.56
CA ALA A 38 7.77 -15.94 -7.67
C ALA A 38 8.46 -14.84 -8.52
N THR A 39 8.01 -13.59 -8.46
CA THR A 39 8.55 -12.53 -9.32
C THR A 39 9.78 -11.85 -8.75
N ALA A 40 10.80 -11.62 -9.60
CA ALA A 40 11.97 -10.81 -9.25
C ALA A 40 11.64 -9.35 -8.89
N TRP A 41 10.52 -8.81 -9.40
CA TRP A 41 10.09 -7.46 -9.09
C TRP A 41 9.75 -7.24 -7.60
N THR A 42 9.37 -8.29 -6.89
CA THR A 42 9.21 -8.24 -5.41
C THR A 42 10.55 -7.99 -4.72
N LEU A 43 11.63 -8.61 -5.20
CA LEU A 43 12.98 -8.34 -4.69
C LEU A 43 13.43 -6.91 -5.04
N VAL A 44 13.19 -6.47 -6.28
CA VAL A 44 13.51 -5.10 -6.72
C VAL A 44 12.84 -4.07 -5.80
N GLN A 45 11.53 -4.21 -5.52
CA GLN A 45 10.83 -3.33 -4.59
C GLN A 45 11.38 -3.44 -3.16
N GLY A 46 11.72 -4.66 -2.73
CA GLY A 46 12.30 -4.92 -1.41
C GLY A 46 13.66 -4.26 -1.18
N VAL A 47 14.46 -4.06 -2.24
CA VAL A 47 15.75 -3.35 -2.20
C VAL A 47 15.56 -1.84 -2.38
N LEU A 48 14.73 -1.42 -3.33
CA LEU A 48 14.53 0.00 -3.62
C LEU A 48 13.85 0.74 -2.47
N ALA A 49 12.94 0.11 -1.74
CA ALA A 49 12.25 0.77 -0.62
C ALA A 49 13.22 1.23 0.50
N PRO A 50 14.11 0.41 1.07
CA PRO A 50 15.06 0.89 2.07
C PRO A 50 16.08 1.88 1.48
N VAL A 51 16.54 1.73 0.23
CA VAL A 51 17.40 2.70 -0.45
C VAL A 51 16.69 4.05 -0.57
N GLN A 52 15.43 4.05 -0.96
CA GLN A 52 14.59 5.24 -1.05
C GLN A 52 14.46 5.95 0.31
N PHE A 53 14.26 5.20 1.41
CA PHE A 53 14.19 5.76 2.76
C PHE A 53 15.52 6.36 3.21
N LEU A 54 16.63 5.72 2.89
CA LEU A 54 17.96 6.26 3.21
C LEU A 54 18.22 7.59 2.49
N ILE A 55 17.98 7.63 1.18
CA ILE A 55 18.14 8.86 0.38
C ILE A 55 17.19 9.95 0.88
N PHE A 56 15.95 9.61 1.22
CA PHE A 56 14.98 10.54 1.81
C PHE A 56 15.51 11.12 3.13
N GLY A 57 16.02 10.29 4.04
CA GLY A 57 16.53 10.76 5.34
C GLY A 57 17.72 11.70 5.20
N ILE A 58 18.68 11.35 4.34
CA ILE A 58 19.85 12.20 4.03
C ILE A 58 19.41 13.53 3.42
N SER A 59 18.54 13.49 2.42
CA SER A 59 18.09 14.69 1.73
C SER A 59 17.23 15.58 2.64
N LEU A 60 16.35 15.01 3.46
CA LEU A 60 15.58 15.76 4.45
C LEU A 60 16.50 16.47 5.46
N TYR A 61 17.55 15.79 5.93
CA TYR A 61 18.54 16.40 6.83
C TYR A 61 19.24 17.61 6.15
N LEU A 62 19.68 17.46 4.90
CA LEU A 62 20.31 18.55 4.15
C LEU A 62 19.37 19.73 3.92
N VAL A 63 18.12 19.46 3.56
CA VAL A 63 17.09 20.50 3.36
C VAL A 63 16.82 21.27 4.65
N VAL A 64 16.59 20.57 5.75
CA VAL A 64 16.31 21.21 7.05
C VAL A 64 17.54 22.01 7.54
N ARG A 65 18.73 21.45 7.44
CA ARG A 65 19.96 22.13 7.82
C ARG A 65 20.17 23.40 6.99
N SER A 66 20.02 23.32 5.68
CA SER A 66 20.18 24.46 4.78
C SER A 66 19.15 25.57 5.07
N LEU A 67 17.90 25.21 5.38
CA LEU A 67 16.88 26.19 5.80
C LEU A 67 17.23 26.89 7.12
N GLN A 68 17.89 26.18 8.05
CA GLN A 68 18.26 26.73 9.36
C GLN A 68 19.54 27.58 9.35
N THR A 69 20.53 27.20 8.55
CA THR A 69 21.89 27.77 8.60
C THR A 69 22.26 28.56 7.34
N GLY A 70 21.55 28.34 6.23
CA GLY A 70 21.95 28.84 4.91
C GLY A 70 23.13 28.12 4.28
N GLU A 71 23.71 27.12 4.99
CA GLU A 71 24.87 26.39 4.51
C GLU A 71 24.49 25.21 3.60
N HIS A 72 25.40 24.83 2.70
CA HIS A 72 25.27 23.67 1.83
C HIS A 72 24.00 23.63 0.98
N THR A 73 23.49 24.79 0.59
CA THR A 73 22.22 24.93 -0.14
C THR A 73 22.24 24.17 -1.47
N ASP A 74 23.34 24.21 -2.23
CA ASP A 74 23.46 23.50 -3.51
C ASP A 74 23.36 21.98 -3.32
N TRP A 75 23.99 21.46 -2.25
CA TRP A 75 23.88 20.04 -1.90
C TRP A 75 22.45 19.66 -1.50
N ALA A 76 21.78 20.52 -0.75
CA ALA A 76 20.37 20.31 -0.38
C ALA A 76 19.50 20.27 -1.64
N LEU A 77 19.59 21.26 -2.51
CA LEU A 77 18.81 21.33 -3.76
C LEU A 77 19.08 20.11 -4.67
N GLY A 78 20.35 19.77 -4.89
CA GLY A 78 20.75 18.61 -5.71
C GLY A 78 20.28 17.28 -5.11
N SER A 79 20.26 17.14 -3.78
CA SER A 79 19.79 15.93 -3.11
C SER A 79 18.30 15.67 -3.34
N VAL A 80 17.47 16.72 -3.47
CA VAL A 80 16.04 16.58 -3.80
C VAL A 80 15.85 16.08 -5.23
N VAL A 81 16.69 16.53 -6.18
CA VAL A 81 16.67 16.01 -7.55
C VAL A 81 17.01 14.52 -7.56
N LEU A 82 18.10 14.12 -6.87
CA LEU A 82 18.46 12.71 -6.73
C LEU A 82 17.34 11.89 -6.11
N LYS A 83 16.73 12.38 -5.02
CA LYS A 83 15.57 11.75 -4.37
C LYS A 83 14.42 11.57 -5.35
N THR A 84 14.17 12.56 -6.20
CA THR A 84 13.12 12.50 -7.21
C THR A 84 13.40 11.44 -8.26
N VAL A 85 14.63 11.31 -8.76
CA VAL A 85 15.02 10.26 -9.71
C VAL A 85 14.78 8.87 -9.13
N VAL A 86 15.16 8.64 -7.87
CA VAL A 86 14.92 7.35 -7.19
C VAL A 86 13.43 7.13 -6.95
N LEU A 87 12.65 8.18 -6.68
CA LEU A 87 11.19 8.11 -6.56
C LEU A 87 10.55 7.65 -7.89
N TYR A 88 10.97 8.21 -9.03
CA TYR A 88 10.49 7.75 -10.33
C TYR A 88 10.86 6.30 -10.61
N THR A 89 12.07 5.90 -10.23
CA THR A 89 12.53 4.52 -10.42
C THR A 89 11.63 3.53 -9.64
N ILE A 90 11.34 3.81 -8.36
CA ILE A 90 10.50 2.91 -7.56
C ILE A 90 9.03 2.91 -8.04
N MET A 91 8.53 4.04 -8.56
CA MET A 91 7.18 4.12 -9.13
C MET A 91 7.05 3.29 -10.41
N VAL A 92 7.98 3.43 -11.35
CA VAL A 92 7.97 2.66 -12.60
C VAL A 92 8.09 1.15 -12.32
N THR A 93 9.06 0.77 -11.50
CA THR A 93 9.25 -0.63 -11.13
C THR A 93 8.09 -1.19 -10.29
N GLY A 94 7.44 -0.35 -9.48
CA GLY A 94 6.22 -0.67 -8.73
C GLY A 94 5.03 -0.93 -9.66
N ALA A 95 4.83 -0.08 -10.66
CA ALA A 95 3.78 -0.28 -11.67
C ALA A 95 3.98 -1.59 -12.46
N ILE A 96 5.23 -1.95 -12.78
CA ILE A 96 5.54 -3.24 -13.42
C ILE A 96 5.23 -4.39 -12.47
N TRP A 97 5.61 -4.27 -11.19
CA TRP A 97 5.27 -5.26 -10.17
C TRP A 97 3.76 -5.46 -10.03
N GLU A 98 2.97 -4.40 -9.99
CA GLU A 98 1.50 -4.49 -9.97
C GLU A 98 0.96 -5.20 -11.21
N LYS A 99 1.49 -4.89 -12.38
CA LYS A 99 1.11 -5.59 -13.62
C LYS A 99 1.33 -7.10 -13.54
N VAL A 100 2.46 -7.51 -12.98
CA VAL A 100 2.78 -8.94 -12.83
C VAL A 100 1.88 -9.61 -11.80
N VAL A 101 1.60 -8.96 -10.67
CA VAL A 101 0.84 -9.55 -9.55
C VAL A 101 -0.66 -9.48 -9.78
N PHE A 102 -1.18 -8.31 -10.18
CA PHE A 102 -2.61 -8.02 -10.27
C PHE A 102 -3.16 -7.97 -11.69
N GLY A 103 -2.30 -7.89 -12.72
CA GLY A 103 -2.69 -7.82 -14.12
C GLY A 103 -2.88 -6.41 -14.67
N GLN A 104 -2.69 -5.35 -13.86
CA GLN A 104 -2.76 -3.94 -14.26
C GLN A 104 -1.59 -3.15 -13.70
N TYR A 105 -1.16 -2.07 -14.39
CA TYR A 105 0.06 -1.33 -14.04
C TYR A 105 -0.07 -0.49 -12.77
N LEU A 106 -1.22 0.10 -12.52
CA LEU A 106 -1.49 0.97 -11.37
C LEU A 106 -2.96 0.82 -10.97
N PHE A 107 -3.29 1.34 -9.79
CA PHE A 107 -4.64 1.37 -9.24
C PHE A 107 -5.27 -0.02 -9.07
N ALA A 108 -4.45 -1.04 -8.80
CA ALA A 108 -4.98 -2.32 -8.38
C ALA A 108 -5.89 -2.12 -7.15
N PRO A 109 -7.07 -2.79 -7.07
CA PRO A 109 -7.99 -2.58 -5.95
C PRO A 109 -7.34 -2.72 -4.57
N ALA A 110 -6.29 -3.54 -4.49
CA ALA A 110 -5.51 -3.72 -3.27
C ALA A 110 -4.69 -2.49 -2.88
N PHE A 111 -4.26 -1.64 -3.84
CA PHE A 111 -3.35 -0.50 -3.63
C PHE A 111 -3.90 0.83 -4.15
N PHE A 112 -5.16 0.89 -4.54
CA PHE A 112 -5.77 2.04 -5.20
C PHE A 112 -5.49 3.38 -4.49
N TRP A 113 -5.70 3.46 -3.18
CA TRP A 113 -5.51 4.70 -2.43
C TRP A 113 -4.04 5.08 -2.25
N GLU A 114 -3.17 4.09 -2.12
CA GLU A 114 -1.73 4.29 -2.06
C GLU A 114 -1.21 4.86 -3.38
N ASP A 115 -1.72 4.38 -4.50
CA ASP A 115 -1.35 4.88 -5.83
C ASP A 115 -1.86 6.30 -6.06
N VAL A 116 -3.10 6.60 -5.66
CA VAL A 116 -3.65 7.97 -5.74
C VAL A 116 -2.76 8.96 -4.98
N VAL A 117 -2.36 8.61 -3.74
CA VAL A 117 -1.47 9.46 -2.95
C VAL A 117 -0.08 9.54 -3.57
N SER A 118 0.43 8.42 -4.12
CA SER A 118 1.72 8.39 -4.84
C SER A 118 1.73 9.32 -6.04
N MET A 119 0.62 9.46 -6.79
CA MET A 119 0.52 10.43 -7.89
C MET A 119 0.65 11.87 -7.38
N GLY A 120 0.05 12.20 -6.22
CA GLY A 120 0.22 13.51 -5.57
C GLY A 120 1.68 13.77 -5.16
N VAL A 121 2.34 12.76 -4.58
CA VAL A 121 3.77 12.83 -4.24
C VAL A 121 4.62 13.07 -5.50
N MET A 122 4.35 12.34 -6.58
CA MET A 122 5.03 12.51 -7.87
C MET A 122 4.84 13.91 -8.43
N ALA A 123 3.62 14.45 -8.39
CA ALA A 123 3.31 15.80 -8.87
C ALA A 123 4.13 16.86 -8.13
N LEU A 124 4.22 16.79 -6.79
CA LEU A 124 5.01 17.74 -5.99
C LEU A 124 6.51 17.64 -6.27
N HIS A 125 7.05 16.44 -6.42
CA HIS A 125 8.46 16.25 -6.77
C HIS A 125 8.76 16.70 -8.20
N THR A 126 7.82 16.49 -9.12
CA THR A 126 7.94 17.01 -10.51
C THR A 126 7.91 18.53 -10.52
N ALA A 127 7.00 19.16 -9.76
CA ALA A 127 6.95 20.61 -9.61
C ALA A 127 8.26 21.17 -9.04
N TYR A 128 8.86 20.48 -8.06
CA TYR A 128 10.17 20.85 -7.53
C TYR A 128 11.26 20.82 -8.62
N VAL A 129 11.39 19.72 -9.38
CA VAL A 129 12.39 19.59 -10.45
C VAL A 129 12.18 20.67 -11.52
N TRP A 130 10.94 20.97 -11.85
CA TRP A 130 10.60 22.05 -12.79
C TRP A 130 11.06 23.42 -12.29
N VAL A 131 10.77 23.77 -11.05
CA VAL A 131 11.18 25.04 -10.43
C VAL A 131 12.71 25.13 -10.33
N TRP A 132 13.37 24.06 -9.92
CA TRP A 132 14.82 23.95 -9.86
C TRP A 132 15.46 24.16 -11.24
N TRP A 133 14.90 23.56 -12.28
CA TRP A 133 15.39 23.69 -13.67
C TRP A 133 15.27 25.13 -14.19
N GLN A 134 14.18 25.83 -13.85
CA GLN A 134 13.98 27.22 -14.28
C GLN A 134 14.93 28.21 -13.61
N GLY A 135 15.39 27.92 -12.40
CA GLY A 135 16.31 28.78 -11.64
C GLY A 135 15.77 30.14 -11.26
N GLN A 136 14.43 30.36 -11.33
CA GLN A 136 13.81 31.65 -11.08
C GLN A 136 13.38 31.87 -9.62
N TRP A 137 13.24 30.81 -8.86
CA TRP A 137 12.82 30.85 -7.48
C TRP A 137 14.00 31.00 -6.52
N SER A 138 13.77 31.67 -5.39
CA SER A 138 14.81 31.72 -4.35
C SER A 138 15.11 30.30 -3.83
N ALA A 139 16.35 30.11 -3.34
CA ALA A 139 16.71 28.83 -2.76
C ALA A 139 15.79 28.41 -1.59
N ASN A 140 15.39 29.36 -0.76
CA ASN A 140 14.47 29.11 0.34
C ASN A 140 13.10 28.62 -0.14
N ASP A 141 12.52 29.22 -1.17
CA ASP A 141 11.22 28.81 -1.70
C ASP A 141 11.29 27.40 -2.31
N GLN A 142 12.41 27.09 -2.99
CA GLN A 142 12.67 25.73 -3.51
C GLN A 142 12.75 24.71 -2.36
N LEU A 143 13.48 25.02 -1.29
CA LEU A 143 13.60 24.13 -0.14
C LEU A 143 12.28 23.95 0.61
N LEU A 144 11.43 25.00 0.68
CA LEU A 144 10.07 24.88 1.26
C LEU A 144 9.18 24.00 0.39
N LEU A 145 9.26 24.11 -0.93
CA LEU A 145 8.54 23.21 -1.84
C LEU A 145 9.03 21.74 -1.69
N ALA A 146 10.34 21.54 -1.56
CA ALA A 146 10.91 20.23 -1.25
C ALA A 146 10.38 19.67 0.07
N LEU A 147 10.28 20.50 1.11
CA LEU A 147 9.73 20.07 2.40
C LEU A 147 8.26 19.66 2.29
N ALA A 148 7.43 20.39 1.54
CA ALA A 148 6.04 20.03 1.25
C ALA A 148 5.95 18.67 0.51
N ALA A 149 6.82 18.46 -0.50
CA ALA A 149 6.92 17.18 -1.20
C ALA A 149 7.34 16.04 -0.26
N TYR A 150 8.23 16.30 0.69
CA TYR A 150 8.68 15.31 1.67
C TYR A 150 7.61 14.96 2.71
N MET A 151 6.82 15.92 3.13
CA MET A 151 5.66 15.67 4.00
C MET A 151 4.64 14.75 3.31
N SER A 152 4.31 15.02 2.05
CA SER A 152 3.42 14.16 1.27
C SER A 152 4.00 12.75 1.09
N TYR A 153 5.31 12.64 0.83
CA TYR A 153 6.00 11.36 0.75
C TYR A 153 5.96 10.59 2.08
N ALA A 154 6.16 11.26 3.21
CA ALA A 154 6.10 10.61 4.53
C ALA A 154 4.71 10.03 4.82
N VAL A 155 3.64 10.74 4.45
CA VAL A 155 2.26 10.23 4.55
C VAL A 155 2.08 8.98 3.69
N ASN A 156 2.52 9.03 2.43
CA ASN A 156 2.45 7.89 1.52
C ASN A 156 3.23 6.67 2.04
N ALA A 157 4.45 6.89 2.53
CA ALA A 157 5.28 5.85 3.12
C ALA A 157 4.61 5.19 4.34
N ALA A 158 3.99 5.99 5.21
CA ALA A 158 3.24 5.49 6.35
C ALA A 158 2.04 4.62 5.95
N GLN A 159 1.33 4.98 4.87
CA GLN A 159 0.24 4.17 4.30
C GLN A 159 0.74 2.80 3.84
N TYR A 160 1.84 2.75 3.07
CA TYR A 160 2.44 1.49 2.62
C TYR A 160 2.92 0.63 3.78
N ILE A 161 3.61 1.20 4.77
CA ILE A 161 4.08 0.47 5.95
C ILE A 161 2.90 -0.14 6.71
N ARG A 162 1.83 0.65 6.95
CA ARG A 162 0.62 0.18 7.60
C ARG A 162 0.01 -1.01 6.86
N LYS A 163 -0.10 -0.92 5.54
CA LYS A 163 -0.67 -1.96 4.69
C LYS A 163 0.16 -3.24 4.71
N LEU A 164 1.49 -3.13 4.61
CA LEU A 164 2.38 -4.27 4.71
C LEU A 164 2.32 -4.95 6.09
N ARG A 165 2.19 -4.19 7.18
CA ARG A 165 1.99 -4.75 8.53
C ARG A 165 0.68 -5.53 8.61
N MET A 166 -0.42 -4.98 8.09
CA MET A 166 -1.70 -5.68 8.05
C MET A 166 -1.62 -6.98 7.24
N ALA A 167 -0.96 -6.97 6.08
CA ALA A 167 -0.74 -8.16 5.26
C ALA A 167 0.08 -9.25 5.97
N ARG A 168 1.05 -8.86 6.81
CA ARG A 168 1.83 -9.81 7.62
C ARG A 168 0.99 -10.44 8.73
N LEU A 169 0.15 -9.66 9.40
CA LEU A 169 -0.73 -10.16 10.46
C LEU A 169 -1.78 -11.15 9.92
N GLN A 170 -2.27 -10.95 8.69
CA GLN A 170 -3.18 -11.89 8.03
C GLN A 170 -2.51 -13.23 7.62
N LYS A 171 -1.18 -13.33 7.70
CA LYS A 171 -0.41 -14.54 7.39
C LYS A 171 -0.38 -15.57 8.51
N GLN A 172 -0.81 -15.26 9.74
CA GLN A 172 -0.86 -16.25 10.81
C GLN A 172 -2.08 -17.16 10.56
N PRO A 173 -1.88 -18.43 10.20
CA PRO A 173 -2.99 -19.36 10.16
C PRO A 173 -3.48 -19.57 11.57
N THR A 174 -4.79 -19.60 11.75
CA THR A 174 -5.45 -20.16 12.93
C THR A 174 -5.18 -21.67 12.98
N SER A 175 -3.97 -22.05 13.33
CA SER A 175 -3.55 -23.47 13.46
C SER A 175 -3.87 -24.06 14.84
N LEU A 176 -4.86 -23.52 15.55
CA LEU A 176 -5.20 -23.98 16.91
C LEU A 176 -6.67 -24.37 17.10
N THR A 177 -7.41 -24.71 16.04
CA THR A 177 -8.71 -25.34 16.21
C THR A 177 -8.91 -26.44 15.16
N ASN A 178 -8.09 -27.48 15.25
CA ASN A 178 -8.52 -28.79 14.84
C ASN A 178 -8.94 -29.52 16.12
N PRO A 179 -10.22 -29.71 16.41
CA PRO A 179 -10.63 -30.69 17.40
C PRO A 179 -10.14 -32.05 16.87
N LEU A 180 -9.37 -32.75 17.69
CA LEU A 180 -9.03 -34.15 17.47
C LEU A 180 -10.30 -34.91 17.08
N PRO A 181 -10.29 -35.76 16.06
CA PRO A 181 -11.40 -36.65 15.81
C PRO A 181 -11.57 -37.49 17.07
N ASP A 182 -12.74 -37.42 17.62
CA ASP A 182 -13.20 -38.21 18.76
C ASP A 182 -13.01 -39.69 18.44
N SER A 183 -11.95 -40.30 19.00
CA SER A 183 -11.72 -41.73 18.96
C SER A 183 -12.63 -42.39 20.00
N GLY A 184 -13.94 -42.18 19.82
CA GLY A 184 -15.00 -42.78 20.59
C GLY A 184 -15.33 -44.17 20.08
N ALA A 185 -14.83 -45.14 20.77
CA ALA A 185 -15.52 -46.39 21.11
C ALA A 185 -16.16 -47.21 19.97
N GLN A 186 -15.45 -48.21 19.54
CA GLN A 186 -16.09 -49.51 19.25
C GLN A 186 -15.37 -50.61 20.01
N ALA A 187 -15.81 -50.78 21.28
CA ALA A 187 -15.66 -52.01 22.01
C ALA A 187 -17.10 -52.48 22.29
N SER A 188 -17.55 -53.55 21.60
CA SER A 188 -18.51 -54.47 22.12
C SER A 188 -18.63 -55.71 21.21
N VAL A 189 -18.22 -56.81 21.76
CA VAL A 189 -18.74 -58.19 21.70
C VAL A 189 -18.74 -58.87 20.35
#